data_a503d6a165edc29434f48217e3b9f5b3
#
_entry.id   a503d6a165edc29434f48217e3b9f5b3
#
_cell.length_a   1.000
_cell.length_b   1.000
_cell.length_c   1.000
_cell.angle_alpha   90.00
_cell.angle_beta   90.00
_cell.angle_gamma   90.00
#
_symmetry.space_group_name_H-M   'P 1'
#
loop_
_entity.id
_entity.type
_entity.pdbx_description
1 polymer ?
#
loop_
_entity_poly.entity_id
_entity_poly.type
_entity_poly.pdbx_seq_one_letter_code
_entity_poly.pdbx_strand_id
1 'polypeptide(L)'
;VILGAGASIATIPEGDKNGKKISGMDNFIENMGLENIIEKCQIKTNSQNLEDIYSELHNTPHYKVQLKILEKEIRDSFLKFELPDHMNIYDYLIISMRKKDLIASFNWDPLLVEAYSRMNRITKDLPDLVFLHGNVLAGFCEACNSYGHFKNKCQVCNDKYIPQPLLYPVKEKNYNASPFIKEQWKRVKLFIRDSGIVTFFGYSAPKSDFEAINILKNIYNTDEIHRYDLIEIIDIKPEDELVKTWDSFVSLKHGPKPKYMKSFFDSILAEFPRRSIEGYTKRDIEGWWGSSKYSIVDNIRSISDFKNNILPIIQTEKHGNY
;
A
#
# COMPACT_ATOMS: atom_id res chain seq x y z
N VAL A 1 5.40 -1.40 -6.21
CA VAL A 1 3.94 -1.15 -6.13
C VAL A 1 3.65 -0.12 -5.05
N ILE A 2 2.71 0.81 -5.30
CA ILE A 2 2.26 1.84 -4.35
C ILE A 2 0.78 1.64 -4.09
N LEU A 3 0.41 1.46 -2.81
CA LEU A 3 -0.94 1.14 -2.37
C LEU A 3 -1.60 2.32 -1.65
N GLY A 4 -2.83 2.64 -2.03
CA GLY A 4 -3.73 3.52 -1.28
C GLY A 4 -4.94 2.78 -0.72
N ALA A 5 -5.89 3.51 -0.12
CA ALA A 5 -7.06 2.95 0.56
C ALA A 5 -7.91 2.02 -0.33
N GLY A 6 -8.01 2.32 -1.63
CA GLY A 6 -8.72 1.48 -2.58
C GLY A 6 -8.20 0.05 -2.67
N ALA A 7 -6.90 -0.18 -2.44
CA ALA A 7 -6.34 -1.53 -2.43
C ALA A 7 -6.81 -2.35 -1.20
N SER A 8 -6.89 -1.74 -0.01
CA SER A 8 -7.47 -2.39 1.17
C SER A 8 -8.96 -2.67 1.01
N ILE A 9 -9.71 -1.71 0.45
CA ILE A 9 -11.14 -1.90 0.14
C ILE A 9 -11.34 -3.06 -0.84
N ALA A 10 -10.54 -3.12 -1.92
CA ALA A 10 -10.60 -4.21 -2.89
C ALA A 10 -10.20 -5.57 -2.30
N THR A 11 -9.38 -5.59 -1.25
CA THR A 11 -8.97 -6.82 -0.55
C THR A 11 -10.10 -7.43 0.28
N ILE A 12 -10.99 -6.58 0.83
CA ILE A 12 -12.13 -7.00 1.67
C ILE A 12 -13.43 -6.36 1.19
N PRO A 13 -13.88 -6.60 -0.05
CA PRO A 13 -15.04 -5.93 -0.64
C PRO A 13 -16.34 -6.19 0.14
N GLU A 14 -16.48 -7.37 0.72
CA GLU A 14 -17.62 -7.75 1.57
C GLU A 14 -17.39 -7.47 3.07
N GLY A 15 -16.24 -6.89 3.42
CA GLY A 15 -15.79 -6.67 4.78
C GLY A 15 -14.68 -7.63 5.19
N ASP A 16 -14.08 -7.36 6.34
CA ASP A 16 -13.07 -8.20 6.97
C ASP A 16 -13.66 -9.51 7.48
N LYS A 17 -12.87 -10.35 8.17
CA LYS A 17 -13.34 -11.62 8.74
C LYS A 17 -14.57 -11.47 9.64
N ASN A 18 -14.80 -10.29 10.22
CA ASN A 18 -15.92 -9.96 11.10
C ASN A 18 -17.02 -9.14 10.40
N GLY A 19 -16.90 -8.94 9.07
CA GLY A 19 -17.84 -8.15 8.27
C GLY A 19 -17.62 -6.63 8.36
N LYS A 20 -16.53 -6.16 9.00
CA LYS A 20 -16.21 -4.75 9.11
C LYS A 20 -15.64 -4.23 7.79
N LYS A 21 -16.17 -3.12 7.28
CA LYS A 21 -15.73 -2.49 6.03
C LYS A 21 -14.74 -1.35 6.29
N ILE A 22 -13.73 -1.23 5.44
CA ILE A 22 -12.88 -0.04 5.38
C ILE A 22 -13.59 1.01 4.53
N SER A 23 -13.54 2.26 4.97
CA SER A 23 -14.09 3.41 4.26
C SER A 23 -12.98 4.36 3.81
N GLY A 24 -13.32 5.20 2.82
CA GLY A 24 -12.55 6.39 2.50
C GLY A 24 -12.67 7.46 3.61
N MET A 25 -12.02 8.61 3.39
CA MET A 25 -11.97 9.69 4.39
C MET A 25 -13.30 10.42 4.59
N ASP A 26 -14.21 10.40 3.61
CA ASP A 26 -15.46 11.17 3.66
C ASP A 26 -16.49 10.64 4.67
N ASN A 27 -16.52 9.31 4.90
CA ASN A 27 -17.42 8.69 5.87
C ASN A 27 -16.65 7.99 6.99
N PHE A 28 -15.42 8.42 7.22
CA PHE A 28 -14.51 7.75 8.13
C PHE A 28 -15.02 7.75 9.56
N ILE A 29 -15.50 8.90 10.05
CA ILE A 29 -15.98 9.09 11.43
C ILE A 29 -17.12 8.13 11.73
N GLU A 30 -18.16 8.12 10.87
CA GLU A 30 -19.33 7.24 11.00
C GLU A 30 -18.95 5.77 10.95
N ASN A 31 -18.19 5.38 9.93
CA ASN A 31 -17.81 3.97 9.73
C ASN A 31 -16.88 3.42 10.81
N MET A 32 -16.15 4.30 11.51
CA MET A 32 -15.28 3.91 12.62
C MET A 32 -15.94 4.09 13.99
N GLY A 33 -17.20 4.63 14.05
CA GLY A 33 -17.95 4.85 15.28
C GLY A 33 -17.29 5.90 16.19
N LEU A 34 -16.78 6.98 15.61
CA LEU A 34 -16.02 8.02 16.30
C LEU A 34 -16.84 9.30 16.60
N GLU A 35 -18.14 9.31 16.27
CA GLU A 35 -19.03 10.48 16.39
C GLU A 35 -19.05 11.03 17.81
N ASN A 36 -19.17 10.18 18.82
CA ASN A 36 -19.21 10.58 20.24
C ASN A 36 -17.95 11.34 20.69
N ILE A 37 -16.80 11.09 20.04
CA ILE A 37 -15.54 11.78 20.35
C ILE A 37 -15.58 13.17 19.73
N ILE A 38 -16.01 13.25 18.47
CA ILE A 38 -16.09 14.48 17.70
C ILE A 38 -17.10 15.45 18.32
N GLU A 39 -18.28 14.97 18.73
CA GLU A 39 -19.30 15.78 19.40
C GLU A 39 -18.79 16.47 20.68
N LYS A 40 -17.95 15.79 21.45
CA LYS A 40 -17.34 16.34 22.66
C LYS A 40 -16.32 17.43 22.40
N CYS A 41 -15.82 17.53 21.16
CA CYS A 41 -14.77 18.49 20.79
C CYS A 41 -15.32 19.89 20.46
N GLN A 42 -16.64 20.06 20.26
CA GLN A 42 -17.24 21.35 19.86
C GLN A 42 -16.48 22.04 18.72
N ILE A 43 -16.06 21.25 17.71
CA ILE A 43 -15.34 21.75 16.54
C ILE A 43 -16.25 22.66 15.71
N LYS A 44 -15.64 23.59 14.97
CA LYS A 44 -16.35 24.56 14.13
C LYS A 44 -16.71 24.01 12.75
N THR A 45 -15.90 23.05 12.26
CA THR A 45 -16.18 22.45 10.95
C THR A 45 -17.44 21.60 10.98
N ASN A 46 -18.27 21.74 9.96
CA ASN A 46 -19.42 20.85 9.70
C ASN A 46 -19.04 19.68 8.76
N SER A 47 -17.77 19.56 8.42
CA SER A 47 -17.28 18.50 7.55
C SER A 47 -17.34 17.14 8.25
N GLN A 48 -17.73 16.09 7.49
CA GLN A 48 -17.64 14.68 7.92
C GLN A 48 -16.32 14.03 7.49
N ASN A 49 -15.50 14.78 6.77
CA ASN A 49 -14.19 14.32 6.31
C ASN A 49 -13.16 14.37 7.46
N LEU A 50 -12.50 13.25 7.71
CA LEU A 50 -11.51 13.15 8.79
C LEU A 50 -10.39 14.18 8.67
N GLU A 51 -9.96 14.52 7.45
CA GLU A 51 -8.86 15.46 7.23
C GLU A 51 -9.19 16.87 7.74
N ASP A 52 -10.41 17.36 7.46
CA ASP A 52 -10.85 18.68 7.92
C ASP A 52 -10.96 18.70 9.45
N ILE A 53 -11.60 17.67 10.01
CA ILE A 53 -11.78 17.50 11.46
C ILE A 53 -10.43 17.43 12.16
N TYR A 54 -9.54 16.56 11.69
CA TYR A 54 -8.24 16.37 12.29
C TYR A 54 -7.38 17.64 12.19
N SER A 55 -7.41 18.33 11.04
CA SER A 55 -6.67 19.58 10.86
C SER A 55 -7.12 20.69 11.81
N GLU A 56 -8.44 20.80 12.08
CA GLU A 56 -8.95 21.75 13.06
C GLU A 56 -8.46 21.43 14.48
N LEU A 57 -8.58 20.16 14.89
CA LEU A 57 -8.12 19.71 16.21
C LEU A 57 -6.60 19.89 16.39
N HIS A 58 -5.83 19.56 15.35
CA HIS A 58 -4.38 19.68 15.37
C HIS A 58 -3.89 21.13 15.48
N ASN A 59 -4.56 22.06 14.78
CA ASN A 59 -4.18 23.46 14.74
C ASN A 59 -4.69 24.26 15.98
N THR A 60 -5.48 23.64 16.84
CA THR A 60 -6.07 24.29 18.00
C THR A 60 -5.47 23.73 19.30
N PRO A 61 -4.55 24.47 19.96
CA PRO A 61 -3.84 23.98 21.15
C PRO A 61 -4.74 23.48 22.29
N HIS A 62 -5.96 23.99 22.36
CA HIS A 62 -6.96 23.61 23.36
C HIS A 62 -7.41 22.14 23.21
N TYR A 63 -7.33 21.56 21.99
CA TYR A 63 -7.80 20.20 21.71
C TYR A 63 -6.73 19.10 21.78
N LYS A 64 -5.56 19.37 22.35
CA LYS A 64 -4.46 18.38 22.42
C LYS A 64 -4.85 17.05 23.09
N VAL A 65 -5.72 17.11 24.11
CA VAL A 65 -6.18 15.90 24.81
C VAL A 65 -7.14 15.12 23.92
N GLN A 66 -8.10 15.80 23.31
CA GLN A 66 -9.10 15.22 22.41
C GLN A 66 -8.42 14.62 21.18
N LEU A 67 -7.42 15.30 20.63
CA LEU A 67 -6.62 14.80 19.51
C LEU A 67 -5.95 13.46 19.86
N LYS A 68 -5.31 13.36 21.01
CA LYS A 68 -4.68 12.10 21.46
C LYS A 68 -5.70 10.98 21.66
N ILE A 69 -6.89 11.32 22.16
CA ILE A 69 -7.98 10.35 22.31
C ILE A 69 -8.42 9.86 20.91
N LEU A 70 -8.64 10.78 19.98
CA LEU A 70 -9.02 10.45 18.60
C LEU A 70 -7.96 9.57 17.92
N GLU A 71 -6.69 9.93 18.02
CA GLU A 71 -5.57 9.14 17.48
C GLU A 71 -5.53 7.71 18.03
N LYS A 72 -5.76 7.58 19.35
CA LYS A 72 -5.82 6.27 20.01
C LYS A 72 -6.99 5.44 19.48
N GLU A 73 -8.19 6.02 19.41
CA GLU A 73 -9.39 5.31 18.94
C GLU A 73 -9.29 4.94 17.45
N ILE A 74 -8.71 5.79 16.62
CA ILE A 74 -8.41 5.46 15.22
C ILE A 74 -7.50 4.24 15.17
N ARG A 75 -6.38 4.24 15.90
CA ARG A 75 -5.45 3.10 15.96
C ARG A 75 -6.15 1.83 16.44
N ASP A 76 -6.87 1.93 17.56
CA ASP A 76 -7.57 0.78 18.17
C ASP A 76 -8.66 0.22 17.23
N SER A 77 -9.31 1.08 16.45
CA SER A 77 -10.30 0.68 15.45
C SER A 77 -9.66 -0.06 14.27
N PHE A 78 -8.49 0.40 13.79
CA PHE A 78 -7.77 -0.31 12.73
C PHE A 78 -7.17 -1.63 13.22
N LEU A 79 -6.72 -1.72 14.47
CA LEU A 79 -6.19 -2.96 15.07
C LEU A 79 -7.24 -4.09 15.17
N LYS A 80 -8.52 -3.77 15.03
CA LYS A 80 -9.61 -4.75 15.04
C LYS A 80 -9.90 -5.37 13.68
N PHE A 81 -9.31 -4.87 12.60
CA PHE A 81 -9.46 -5.50 11.28
C PHE A 81 -8.69 -6.82 11.25
N GLU A 82 -9.32 -7.83 10.67
CA GLU A 82 -8.76 -9.16 10.48
C GLU A 82 -8.93 -9.61 9.04
N LEU A 83 -7.86 -10.12 8.43
CA LEU A 83 -7.91 -10.60 7.06
C LEU A 83 -8.80 -11.85 6.96
N PRO A 84 -9.72 -11.93 5.96
CA PRO A 84 -10.50 -13.14 5.71
C PRO A 84 -9.63 -14.38 5.51
N ASP A 85 -10.18 -15.56 5.87
CA ASP A 85 -9.43 -16.83 5.77
C ASP A 85 -9.23 -17.30 4.32
N HIS A 86 -10.07 -16.82 3.38
CA HIS A 86 -9.92 -17.11 1.95
C HIS A 86 -8.84 -16.23 1.29
N MET A 87 -8.38 -16.65 0.12
CA MET A 87 -7.44 -15.87 -0.70
C MET A 87 -8.05 -14.53 -1.11
N ASN A 88 -7.23 -13.49 -1.09
CA ASN A 88 -7.63 -12.12 -1.41
C ASN A 88 -6.55 -11.41 -2.23
N ILE A 89 -6.84 -10.19 -2.64
CA ILE A 89 -5.98 -9.41 -3.53
C ILE A 89 -4.58 -9.18 -2.94
N TYR A 90 -4.46 -8.94 -1.63
CA TYR A 90 -3.14 -8.77 -1.01
C TYR A 90 -2.31 -10.06 -1.02
N ASP A 91 -2.94 -11.22 -0.84
CA ASP A 91 -2.24 -12.51 -0.99
C ASP A 91 -1.68 -12.67 -2.40
N TYR A 92 -2.50 -12.39 -3.43
CA TYR A 92 -2.10 -12.47 -4.83
C TYR A 92 -0.99 -11.47 -5.17
N LEU A 93 -1.14 -10.22 -4.73
CA LEU A 93 -0.16 -9.17 -4.95
C LEU A 93 1.21 -9.55 -4.36
N ILE A 94 1.24 -9.94 -3.09
CA ILE A 94 2.49 -10.26 -2.38
C ILE A 94 3.22 -11.42 -3.05
N ILE A 95 2.49 -12.49 -3.40
CA ILE A 95 3.12 -13.68 -4.00
C ILE A 95 3.53 -13.47 -5.45
N SER A 96 2.90 -12.51 -6.16
CA SER A 96 3.29 -12.16 -7.53
C SER A 96 4.59 -11.38 -7.62
N MET A 97 5.15 -10.97 -6.49
CA MET A 97 6.38 -10.20 -6.37
C MET A 97 7.48 -11.00 -5.68
N ARG A 98 8.71 -10.49 -5.72
CA ARG A 98 9.91 -11.17 -5.18
C ARG A 98 10.70 -10.24 -4.25
N LYS A 99 11.72 -10.77 -3.59
CA LYS A 99 12.63 -10.03 -2.70
C LYS A 99 13.30 -8.82 -3.35
N LYS A 100 13.42 -8.79 -4.67
CA LYS A 100 13.95 -7.65 -5.44
C LYS A 100 12.94 -6.49 -5.56
N ASP A 101 11.69 -6.70 -5.19
CA ASP A 101 10.58 -5.78 -5.39
C ASP A 101 10.16 -5.13 -4.06
N LEU A 102 9.39 -4.04 -4.15
CA LEU A 102 8.90 -3.30 -2.99
C LEU A 102 7.39 -3.03 -3.11
N ILE A 103 6.68 -3.20 -2.00
CA ILE A 103 5.32 -2.71 -1.80
C ILE A 103 5.38 -1.55 -0.81
N ALA A 104 5.00 -0.35 -1.27
CA ALA A 104 4.87 0.85 -0.46
C ALA A 104 3.39 1.14 -0.19
N SER A 105 2.98 1.20 1.07
CA SER A 105 1.58 1.40 1.44
C SER A 105 1.38 2.71 2.20
N PHE A 106 0.34 3.46 1.82
CA PHE A 106 -0.20 4.58 2.58
C PHE A 106 -1.20 4.13 3.65
N ASN A 107 -1.60 2.85 3.65
CA ASN A 107 -2.68 2.32 4.48
C ASN A 107 -2.22 2.01 5.91
N TRP A 108 -3.05 2.36 6.87
CA TRP A 108 -2.81 2.11 8.30
C TRP A 108 -3.22 0.72 8.75
N ASP A 109 -4.16 0.09 8.03
CA ASP A 109 -4.76 -1.19 8.40
C ASP A 109 -3.75 -2.35 8.45
N PRO A 110 -4.08 -3.44 9.18
CA PRO A 110 -3.18 -4.58 9.36
C PRO A 110 -3.16 -5.55 8.17
N LEU A 111 -4.11 -5.43 7.22
CA LEU A 111 -4.41 -6.48 6.23
C LEU A 111 -3.21 -6.87 5.37
N LEU A 112 -2.40 -5.89 4.93
CA LEU A 112 -1.19 -6.17 4.14
C LEU A 112 -0.15 -6.97 4.94
N VAL A 113 0.03 -6.65 6.22
CA VAL A 113 0.98 -7.34 7.11
C VAL A 113 0.50 -8.77 7.39
N GLU A 114 -0.80 -8.97 7.57
CA GLU A 114 -1.40 -10.29 7.79
C GLU A 114 -1.29 -11.17 6.53
N ALA A 115 -1.59 -10.61 5.35
CA ALA A 115 -1.40 -11.31 4.07
C ALA A 115 0.08 -11.67 3.85
N TYR A 116 1.00 -10.74 4.15
CA TYR A 116 2.43 -11.03 4.08
C TYR A 116 2.84 -12.19 5.00
N SER A 117 2.35 -12.19 6.23
CA SER A 117 2.61 -13.27 7.18
C SER A 117 2.08 -14.62 6.70
N ARG A 118 0.94 -14.61 5.99
CA ARG A 118 0.34 -15.80 5.37
C ARG A 118 1.21 -16.31 4.20
N MET A 119 1.60 -15.43 3.28
CA MET A 119 2.43 -15.80 2.12
C MET A 119 3.85 -16.21 2.52
N ASN A 120 4.39 -15.66 3.61
CA ASN A 120 5.69 -16.02 4.15
C ASN A 120 5.79 -17.49 4.67
N ARG A 121 4.64 -18.18 4.79
CA ARG A 121 4.59 -19.63 5.04
C ARG A 121 4.77 -20.46 3.77
N ILE A 122 4.57 -19.86 2.59
CA ILE A 122 4.71 -20.49 1.28
C ILE A 122 6.14 -20.30 0.77
N THR A 123 6.66 -19.07 0.80
CA THR A 123 8.02 -18.75 0.36
C THR A 123 8.62 -17.62 1.19
N LYS A 124 9.95 -17.58 1.28
CA LYS A 124 10.70 -16.47 1.89
C LYS A 124 11.16 -15.42 0.87
N ASP A 125 11.02 -15.72 -0.42
CA ASP A 125 11.32 -14.79 -1.51
C ASP A 125 10.09 -13.92 -1.80
N LEU A 126 9.83 -12.96 -0.93
CA LEU A 126 8.73 -12.01 -0.95
C LEU A 126 9.25 -10.56 -1.02
N PRO A 127 8.44 -9.61 -1.53
CA PRO A 127 8.85 -8.20 -1.62
C PRO A 127 9.08 -7.57 -0.25
N ASP A 128 9.88 -6.52 -0.24
CA ASP A 128 9.98 -5.63 0.91
C ASP A 128 8.68 -4.84 1.11
N LEU A 129 8.31 -4.62 2.39
CA LEU A 129 7.19 -3.76 2.75
C LEU A 129 7.68 -2.45 3.36
N VAL A 130 7.11 -1.33 2.93
CA VAL A 130 7.28 -0.02 3.57
C VAL A 130 5.94 0.66 3.78
N PHE A 131 5.82 1.44 4.86
CA PHE A 131 4.59 2.09 5.29
C PHE A 131 4.77 3.59 5.35
N LEU A 132 4.34 4.29 4.30
CA LEU A 132 4.60 5.71 4.06
C LEU A 132 3.89 6.64 5.06
N HIS A 133 2.74 6.22 5.57
CA HIS A 133 1.98 6.89 6.63
C HIS A 133 1.98 6.11 7.96
N GLY A 134 2.89 5.13 8.11
CA GLY A 134 2.86 4.20 9.21
C GLY A 134 1.87 3.06 9.02
N ASN A 135 1.84 2.13 9.96
CA ASN A 135 0.91 1.00 10.00
C ASN A 135 0.63 0.63 11.45
N VAL A 136 -0.60 0.23 11.77
CA VAL A 136 -0.98 -0.08 13.15
C VAL A 136 -0.22 -1.27 13.74
N LEU A 137 0.32 -2.16 12.92
CA LEU A 137 1.14 -3.30 13.36
C LEU A 137 2.64 -3.02 13.33
N ALA A 138 3.08 -1.90 12.76
CA ALA A 138 4.50 -1.58 12.66
C ALA A 138 5.10 -1.26 14.02
N GLY A 139 6.21 -1.91 14.33
CA GLY A 139 7.04 -1.66 15.49
C GLY A 139 8.49 -1.45 15.12
N PHE A 140 9.22 -0.74 15.93
CA PHE A 140 10.63 -0.40 15.74
C PHE A 140 11.43 -0.69 17.01
N CYS A 141 12.59 -1.26 16.85
CA CYS A 141 13.59 -1.44 17.92
C CYS A 141 14.68 -0.40 17.73
N GLU A 142 14.74 0.59 18.63
CA GLU A 142 15.74 1.66 18.57
C GLU A 142 17.17 1.14 18.75
N ALA A 143 17.35 0.17 19.66
CA ALA A 143 18.67 -0.40 19.96
C ALA A 143 19.29 -1.14 18.76
N CYS A 144 18.47 -1.80 17.94
CA CYS A 144 18.93 -2.61 16.81
C CYS A 144 18.65 -1.97 15.45
N ASN A 145 17.98 -0.80 15.42
CA ASN A 145 17.50 -0.16 14.19
C ASN A 145 16.72 -1.15 13.28
N SER A 146 15.91 -2.00 13.90
CA SER A 146 15.18 -3.07 13.20
C SER A 146 13.67 -2.90 13.30
N TYR A 147 12.97 -3.36 12.30
CA TYR A 147 11.51 -3.29 12.19
C TYR A 147 10.88 -4.66 12.45
N GLY A 148 9.65 -4.65 12.93
CA GLY A 148 8.89 -5.86 13.14
C GLY A 148 7.46 -5.57 13.56
N HIS A 149 6.73 -6.62 13.88
CA HIS A 149 5.39 -6.50 14.42
C HIS A 149 5.46 -6.06 15.89
N PHE A 150 4.78 -4.95 16.26
CA PHE A 150 4.92 -4.32 17.58
C PHE A 150 4.53 -5.26 18.76
N LYS A 151 3.67 -6.26 18.51
CA LYS A 151 3.32 -7.27 19.53
C LYS A 151 4.40 -8.32 19.75
N ASN A 152 5.40 -8.39 18.86
CA ASN A 152 6.50 -9.33 18.95
C ASN A 152 7.70 -8.72 19.67
N LYS A 153 8.71 -9.54 19.92
CA LYS A 153 10.03 -9.10 20.40
C LYS A 153 10.98 -8.94 19.22
N CYS A 154 11.94 -8.05 19.37
CA CYS A 154 13.01 -7.85 18.41
C CYS A 154 13.80 -9.15 18.24
N GLN A 155 14.02 -9.56 16.99
CA GLN A 155 14.73 -10.80 16.68
C GLN A 155 16.24 -10.71 16.94
N VAL A 156 16.77 -9.50 17.16
CA VAL A 156 18.20 -9.26 17.40
C VAL A 156 18.50 -9.17 18.89
N CYS A 157 17.82 -8.28 19.65
CA CYS A 157 18.10 -8.04 21.07
C CYS A 157 17.02 -8.62 22.01
N ASN A 158 15.94 -9.17 21.49
CA ASN A 158 14.79 -9.70 22.25
C ASN A 158 14.00 -8.67 23.04
N ASP A 159 14.25 -7.38 22.88
CA ASP A 159 13.45 -6.30 23.45
C ASP A 159 12.08 -6.17 22.75
N LYS A 160 11.13 -5.49 23.40
CA LYS A 160 9.85 -5.19 22.76
C LYS A 160 10.01 -4.14 21.68
N TYR A 161 9.35 -4.34 20.54
CA TYR A 161 9.19 -3.29 19.56
C TYR A 161 8.30 -2.16 20.09
N ILE A 162 8.68 -0.92 19.83
CA ILE A 162 7.90 0.28 20.13
C ILE A 162 6.91 0.51 18.97
N PRO A 163 5.60 0.64 19.22
CA PRO A 163 4.62 0.97 18.20
C PRO A 163 4.99 2.27 17.49
N GLN A 164 4.99 2.28 16.16
CA GLN A 164 5.34 3.46 15.40
C GLN A 164 4.15 4.42 15.26
N PRO A 165 4.40 5.74 15.19
CA PRO A 165 3.34 6.71 14.98
C PRO A 165 2.69 6.51 13.61
N LEU A 166 1.39 6.80 13.53
CA LEU A 166 0.70 6.99 12.27
C LEU A 166 0.89 8.44 11.82
N LEU A 167 0.99 8.66 10.53
CA LEU A 167 0.97 10.00 9.95
C LEU A 167 -0.48 10.35 9.59
N TYR A 168 -1.08 11.16 10.44
CA TYR A 168 -2.48 11.55 10.29
C TYR A 168 -2.71 12.57 9.16
N PRO A 169 -3.93 12.72 8.66
CA PRO A 169 -4.23 13.56 7.50
C PRO A 169 -4.30 15.04 7.88
N VAL A 170 -3.14 15.69 7.99
CA VAL A 170 -3.00 17.15 8.10
C VAL A 170 -2.64 17.73 6.75
N LYS A 171 -3.00 19.02 6.50
CA LYS A 171 -2.70 19.71 5.23
C LYS A 171 -1.21 19.77 4.92
N GLU A 172 -0.38 19.91 5.97
CA GLU A 172 1.08 19.94 5.84
C GLU A 172 1.67 18.76 6.63
N LYS A 173 1.88 17.63 5.95
CA LYS A 173 2.45 16.43 6.55
C LYS A 173 3.96 16.55 6.65
N ASN A 174 4.51 16.41 7.84
CA ASN A 174 5.95 16.38 8.03
C ASN A 174 6.51 14.95 7.97
N TYR A 175 6.93 14.52 6.78
CA TYR A 175 7.53 13.20 6.57
C TYR A 175 8.90 13.02 7.24
N ASN A 176 9.49 14.08 7.78
CA ASN A 176 10.74 14.04 8.52
C ASN A 176 10.56 14.02 10.04
N ALA A 177 9.34 14.18 10.57
CA ALA A 177 9.08 14.23 11.99
C ALA A 177 9.37 12.90 12.72
N SER A 178 9.25 11.77 12.03
CA SER A 178 9.53 10.44 12.57
C SER A 178 10.72 9.80 11.84
N PRO A 179 11.76 9.35 12.55
CA PRO A 179 12.87 8.59 11.95
C PRO A 179 12.37 7.36 11.18
N PHE A 180 11.33 6.70 11.68
CA PHE A 180 10.68 5.58 11.00
C PHE A 180 10.13 6.00 9.63
N ILE A 181 9.26 7.01 9.57
CA ILE A 181 8.65 7.49 8.32
C ILE A 181 9.72 7.95 7.33
N LYS A 182 10.71 8.70 7.82
CA LYS A 182 11.83 9.17 7.00
C LYS A 182 12.59 8.01 6.34
N GLU A 183 12.85 6.92 7.07
CA GLU A 183 13.52 5.74 6.51
C GLU A 183 12.64 4.99 5.51
N GLN A 184 11.31 4.90 5.74
CA GLN A 184 10.38 4.32 4.77
C GLN A 184 10.46 5.08 3.43
N TRP A 185 10.40 6.40 3.47
CA TRP A 185 10.50 7.24 2.27
C TRP A 185 11.86 7.14 1.56
N LYS A 186 12.95 7.04 2.33
CA LYS A 186 14.28 6.82 1.75
C LYS A 186 14.33 5.51 0.97
N ARG A 187 13.77 4.42 1.50
CA ARG A 187 13.70 3.13 0.82
C ARG A 187 12.87 3.21 -0.47
N VAL A 188 11.69 3.84 -0.42
CA VAL A 188 10.88 4.04 -1.64
C VAL A 188 11.65 4.77 -2.71
N LYS A 189 12.36 5.86 -2.37
CA LYS A 189 13.16 6.63 -3.33
C LYS A 189 14.19 5.76 -4.05
N LEU A 190 14.89 4.88 -3.31
CA LEU A 190 15.87 3.98 -3.89
C LEU A 190 15.23 2.97 -4.85
N PHE A 191 14.15 2.32 -4.43
CA PHE A 191 13.48 1.31 -5.25
C PHE A 191 12.82 1.89 -6.50
N ILE A 192 12.14 3.05 -6.37
CA ILE A 192 11.51 3.71 -7.53
C ILE A 192 12.56 4.09 -8.56
N ARG A 193 13.71 4.64 -8.12
CA ARG A 193 14.78 5.00 -9.03
C ARG A 193 15.25 3.82 -9.90
N ASP A 194 15.30 2.63 -9.33
CA ASP A 194 15.89 1.45 -9.96
C ASP A 194 14.82 0.51 -10.56
N SER A 195 13.52 0.92 -10.57
CA SER A 195 12.41 0.08 -11.05
C SER A 195 12.09 0.31 -12.53
N GLY A 196 11.85 -0.75 -13.29
CA GLY A 196 11.30 -0.66 -14.66
C GLY A 196 9.77 -0.57 -14.68
N ILE A 197 9.09 -1.13 -13.67
CA ILE A 197 7.63 -1.15 -13.59
C ILE A 197 7.17 -0.51 -12.29
N VAL A 198 6.22 0.44 -12.39
CA VAL A 198 5.57 1.06 -11.23
C VAL A 198 4.05 0.90 -11.35
N THR A 199 3.45 0.28 -10.34
CA THR A 199 2.00 0.08 -10.27
C THR A 199 1.44 0.88 -9.09
N PHE A 200 0.47 1.76 -9.35
CA PHE A 200 -0.33 2.44 -8.34
C PHE A 200 -1.66 1.71 -8.21
N PHE A 201 -2.01 1.27 -7.01
CA PHE A 201 -3.24 0.53 -6.79
C PHE A 201 -4.10 1.16 -5.71
N GLY A 202 -5.28 1.65 -6.09
CA GLY A 202 -6.25 2.26 -5.20
C GLY A 202 -5.74 3.52 -4.50
N TYR A 203 -4.80 4.24 -5.09
CA TYR A 203 -4.25 5.50 -4.59
C TYR A 203 -4.78 6.66 -5.42
N SER A 204 -5.61 7.49 -4.81
CA SER A 204 -6.28 8.61 -5.49
C SER A 204 -5.43 9.86 -5.65
N ALA A 205 -4.17 9.84 -5.21
CA ALA A 205 -3.26 11.00 -5.19
C ALA A 205 -3.96 12.27 -4.64
N PRO A 206 -4.51 12.24 -3.41
CA PRO A 206 -5.29 13.35 -2.88
C PRO A 206 -4.42 14.60 -2.73
N LYS A 207 -5.03 15.79 -2.86
CA LYS A 207 -4.30 17.07 -2.76
C LYS A 207 -3.58 17.27 -1.43
N SER A 208 -4.07 16.65 -0.36
CA SER A 208 -3.44 16.63 0.96
C SER A 208 -2.12 15.86 1.01
N ASP A 209 -1.88 14.98 0.06
CA ASP A 209 -0.62 14.26 -0.09
C ASP A 209 0.37 14.99 -1.02
N PHE A 210 0.25 16.32 -1.12
CA PHE A 210 1.07 17.16 -2.03
C PHE A 210 2.58 16.89 -1.88
N GLU A 211 3.07 16.76 -0.65
CA GLU A 211 4.49 16.46 -0.41
C GLU A 211 4.85 15.04 -0.91
N ALA A 212 4.02 14.04 -0.66
CA ALA A 212 4.20 12.69 -1.18
C ALA A 212 4.21 12.67 -2.71
N ILE A 213 3.24 13.36 -3.32
CA ILE A 213 3.14 13.50 -4.77
C ILE A 213 4.40 14.17 -5.33
N ASN A 214 4.88 15.23 -4.71
CA ASN A 214 6.11 15.93 -5.13
C ASN A 214 7.34 15.05 -4.98
N ILE A 215 7.46 14.29 -3.88
CA ILE A 215 8.56 13.35 -3.71
C ILE A 215 8.55 12.31 -4.82
N LEU A 216 7.39 11.72 -5.11
CA LEU A 216 7.24 10.72 -6.16
C LEU A 216 7.53 11.33 -7.55
N LYS A 217 7.01 12.53 -7.85
CA LYS A 217 7.30 13.27 -9.08
C LYS A 217 8.78 13.59 -9.25
N ASN A 218 9.44 14.06 -8.18
CA ASN A 218 10.84 14.43 -8.23
C ASN A 218 11.74 13.20 -8.49
N ILE A 219 11.40 12.05 -7.94
CA ILE A 219 12.12 10.81 -8.27
C ILE A 219 11.97 10.47 -9.76
N TYR A 220 10.78 10.75 -10.29
CA TYR A 220 10.45 10.53 -11.70
C TYR A 220 11.20 11.47 -12.64
N ASN A 221 11.43 12.72 -12.20
CA ASN A 221 11.99 13.80 -13.01
C ASN A 221 13.49 14.01 -12.80
N THR A 222 14.12 13.35 -11.83
CA THR A 222 15.57 13.44 -11.63
C THR A 222 16.28 12.55 -12.63
N ASP A 223 16.81 13.22 -13.62
CA ASP A 223 17.96 12.89 -14.45
C ASP A 223 17.87 11.77 -15.49
N GLU A 224 17.97 12.28 -16.66
CA GLU A 224 18.74 11.89 -17.86
C GLU A 224 18.62 10.45 -18.39
N ILE A 225 18.33 9.42 -17.61
CA ILE A 225 18.45 8.04 -18.11
C ILE A 225 17.33 7.08 -17.62
N HIS A 226 16.59 7.40 -16.55
CA HIS A 226 15.61 6.45 -16.01
C HIS A 226 14.24 6.63 -16.63
N ARG A 227 13.91 5.76 -17.57
CA ARG A 227 12.56 5.63 -18.11
C ARG A 227 11.95 4.38 -17.52
N TYR A 228 10.81 4.53 -16.83
CA TYR A 228 10.00 3.34 -16.58
C TYR A 228 9.57 2.74 -17.89
N ASP A 229 9.59 1.43 -17.95
CA ASP A 229 9.09 0.69 -19.09
C ASP A 229 7.56 0.67 -19.05
N LEU A 230 6.98 0.56 -17.86
CA LEU A 230 5.53 0.45 -17.67
C LEU A 230 5.08 1.17 -16.40
N ILE A 231 3.98 1.93 -16.53
CA ILE A 231 3.22 2.47 -15.40
C ILE A 231 1.81 1.91 -15.47
N GLU A 232 1.35 1.34 -14.38
CA GLU A 232 0.00 0.82 -14.22
C GLU A 232 -0.75 1.59 -13.13
N ILE A 233 -2.00 1.94 -13.39
CA ILE A 233 -2.90 2.57 -12.44
C ILE A 233 -4.15 1.71 -12.33
N ILE A 234 -4.32 1.07 -11.18
CA ILE A 234 -5.45 0.19 -10.86
C ILE A 234 -6.41 0.96 -9.98
N ASP A 235 -7.55 1.34 -10.51
CA ASP A 235 -8.62 2.05 -9.78
C ASP A 235 -9.97 1.77 -10.43
N ILE A 236 -11.05 1.79 -9.62
CA ILE A 236 -12.42 1.58 -10.10
C ILE A 236 -13.03 2.81 -10.78
N LYS A 237 -12.42 3.99 -10.63
CA LYS A 237 -12.87 5.23 -11.25
C LYS A 237 -12.85 5.15 -12.77
N PRO A 238 -13.69 5.94 -13.44
CA PRO A 238 -13.63 6.10 -14.89
C PRO A 238 -12.25 6.59 -15.36
N GLU A 239 -11.81 6.09 -16.51
CA GLU A 239 -10.47 6.40 -17.06
C GLU A 239 -10.26 7.90 -17.28
N ASP A 240 -11.28 8.62 -17.73
CA ASP A 240 -11.22 10.06 -17.96
C ASP A 240 -11.00 10.88 -16.67
N GLU A 241 -11.46 10.40 -15.53
CA GLU A 241 -11.17 10.97 -14.21
C GLU A 241 -9.73 10.65 -13.78
N LEU A 242 -9.30 9.42 -14.01
CA LEU A 242 -7.94 8.98 -13.70
C LEU A 242 -6.91 9.76 -14.53
N VAL A 243 -7.15 9.91 -15.84
CA VAL A 243 -6.29 10.71 -16.71
C VAL A 243 -6.12 12.12 -16.15
N LYS A 244 -7.22 12.81 -15.78
CA LYS A 244 -7.14 14.16 -15.20
C LYS A 244 -6.35 14.20 -13.88
N THR A 245 -6.49 13.20 -13.05
CA THR A 245 -5.78 13.11 -11.77
C THR A 245 -4.29 12.88 -11.96
N TRP A 246 -3.94 11.97 -12.88
CA TRP A 246 -2.58 11.49 -13.08
C TRP A 246 -1.80 12.24 -14.14
N ASP A 247 -2.45 13.03 -15.01
CA ASP A 247 -1.80 13.80 -16.09
C ASP A 247 -0.69 14.70 -15.54
N SER A 248 -0.96 15.40 -14.45
CA SER A 248 0.05 16.25 -13.79
C SER A 248 1.19 15.46 -13.14
N PHE A 249 0.98 14.19 -12.85
CA PHE A 249 1.96 13.30 -12.23
C PHE A 249 2.85 12.62 -13.28
N VAL A 250 2.23 12.17 -14.37
CA VAL A 250 2.87 11.38 -15.41
C VAL A 250 3.14 12.19 -16.67
N SER A 251 3.00 13.52 -16.61
CA SER A 251 3.29 14.46 -17.71
C SER A 251 4.78 14.46 -18.07
N LEU A 252 5.28 13.28 -18.44
CA LEU A 252 6.59 13.12 -19.04
C LEU A 252 6.46 13.41 -20.52
N LYS A 253 7.12 14.47 -20.99
CA LYS A 253 7.19 14.79 -22.42
C LYS A 253 7.65 13.60 -23.28
N HIS A 254 8.26 12.58 -22.69
CA HIS A 254 8.88 11.43 -23.37
C HIS A 254 8.80 10.09 -22.62
N GLY A 255 7.93 9.96 -21.59
CA GLY A 255 7.75 8.71 -20.84
C GLY A 255 6.60 7.83 -21.36
N PRO A 256 6.49 6.57 -20.88
CA PRO A 256 5.37 5.72 -21.25
C PRO A 256 4.06 6.30 -20.72
N LYS A 257 3.00 6.17 -21.51
CA LYS A 257 1.65 6.51 -21.05
C LYS A 257 1.21 5.47 -20.02
N PRO A 258 0.58 5.89 -18.90
CA PRO A 258 0.03 4.94 -17.95
C PRO A 258 -1.01 4.03 -18.60
N LYS A 259 -1.00 2.76 -18.20
CA LYS A 259 -2.10 1.83 -18.48
C LYS A 259 -3.09 1.91 -17.32
N TYR A 260 -4.34 2.22 -17.61
CA TYR A 260 -5.43 2.28 -16.64
C TYR A 260 -6.19 0.96 -16.65
N MET A 261 -6.45 0.40 -15.48
CA MET A 261 -7.15 -0.88 -15.34
C MET A 261 -8.04 -0.87 -14.10
N LYS A 262 -9.11 -1.66 -14.13
CA LYS A 262 -10.11 -1.70 -13.05
C LYS A 262 -9.81 -2.76 -12.00
N SER A 263 -8.99 -3.74 -12.33
CA SER A 263 -8.70 -4.87 -11.45
C SER A 263 -7.21 -5.17 -11.38
N PHE A 264 -6.76 -5.67 -10.23
CA PHE A 264 -5.43 -6.24 -10.09
C PHE A 264 -5.18 -7.38 -11.09
N PHE A 265 -6.22 -8.15 -11.42
CA PHE A 265 -6.12 -9.29 -12.32
C PHE A 265 -5.82 -8.91 -13.78
N ASP A 266 -5.97 -7.63 -14.13
CA ASP A 266 -5.61 -7.09 -15.45
C ASP A 266 -4.14 -6.63 -15.52
N SER A 267 -3.43 -6.63 -14.39
CA SER A 267 -2.06 -6.11 -14.26
C SER A 267 -1.02 -7.11 -14.76
N ILE A 268 0.16 -6.58 -15.11
CA ILE A 268 1.33 -7.39 -15.48
C ILE A 268 1.75 -8.32 -14.31
N LEU A 269 1.51 -7.91 -13.07
CA LEU A 269 1.81 -8.70 -11.88
C LEU A 269 0.93 -9.96 -11.77
N ALA A 270 -0.32 -9.87 -12.18
CA ALA A 270 -1.24 -11.01 -12.21
C ALA A 270 -1.02 -11.88 -13.44
N GLU A 271 -0.73 -11.27 -14.58
CA GLU A 271 -0.49 -11.98 -15.82
C GLU A 271 0.84 -12.77 -15.81
N PHE A 272 1.91 -12.14 -15.29
CA PHE A 272 3.25 -12.75 -15.19
C PHE A 272 3.76 -12.70 -13.74
N PRO A 273 3.14 -13.45 -12.82
CA PRO A 273 3.51 -13.43 -11.42
C PRO A 273 4.99 -13.80 -11.24
N ARG A 274 5.69 -13.02 -10.43
CA ARG A 274 7.13 -13.15 -10.12
C ARG A 274 8.10 -12.85 -11.27
N ARG A 275 7.58 -12.58 -12.48
CA ARG A 275 8.34 -12.36 -13.72
C ARG A 275 7.78 -11.19 -14.54
N SER A 276 7.33 -10.13 -13.86
CA SER A 276 6.65 -9.02 -14.51
C SER A 276 7.49 -8.29 -15.56
N ILE A 277 8.79 -8.12 -15.33
CA ILE A 277 9.68 -7.45 -16.30
C ILE A 277 9.92 -8.33 -17.54
N GLU A 278 10.13 -9.63 -17.34
CA GLU A 278 10.29 -10.59 -18.43
C GLU A 278 9.00 -10.71 -19.24
N GLY A 279 7.84 -10.69 -18.58
CA GLY A 279 6.53 -10.68 -19.23
C GLY A 279 6.30 -9.42 -20.04
N TYR A 280 6.65 -8.26 -19.49
CA TYR A 280 6.62 -6.99 -20.21
C TYR A 280 7.50 -7.04 -21.47
N THR A 281 8.74 -7.48 -21.35
CA THR A 281 9.67 -7.60 -22.48
C THR A 281 9.10 -8.47 -23.57
N LYS A 282 8.60 -9.65 -23.21
CA LYS A 282 8.00 -10.58 -24.20
C LYS A 282 6.77 -9.99 -24.89
N ARG A 283 5.83 -9.43 -24.12
CA ARG A 283 4.56 -8.95 -24.65
C ARG A 283 4.70 -7.64 -25.41
N ASP A 284 5.31 -6.64 -24.78
CA ASP A 284 5.28 -5.25 -25.26
C ASP A 284 6.49 -4.92 -26.17
N ILE A 285 7.61 -5.64 -26.07
CA ILE A 285 8.81 -5.41 -26.88
C ILE A 285 8.96 -6.45 -27.98
N GLU A 286 8.84 -7.74 -27.66
CA GLU A 286 9.02 -8.84 -28.62
C GLU A 286 7.72 -9.20 -29.38
N GLY A 287 6.58 -8.61 -29.00
CA GLY A 287 5.30 -8.83 -29.69
C GLY A 287 4.72 -10.22 -29.48
N TRP A 288 4.97 -10.85 -28.33
CA TRP A 288 4.39 -12.16 -28.02
C TRP A 288 2.92 -12.05 -27.62
N TRP A 289 2.05 -12.82 -28.30
CA TRP A 289 0.60 -12.78 -28.12
C TRP A 289 0.02 -13.96 -27.33
N GLY A 290 0.86 -14.77 -26.70
CA GLY A 290 0.41 -15.89 -25.87
C GLY A 290 -0.03 -15.44 -24.48
N SER A 291 -0.82 -16.27 -23.78
CA SER A 291 -1.11 -16.10 -22.36
C SER A 291 -0.07 -16.81 -21.49
N SER A 292 0.26 -16.23 -20.35
CA SER A 292 1.12 -16.90 -19.37
C SER A 292 0.43 -18.15 -18.81
N LYS A 293 1.12 -19.27 -18.79
CA LYS A 293 0.64 -20.51 -18.18
C LYS A 293 0.32 -20.36 -16.69
N TYR A 294 0.87 -19.36 -16.05
CA TYR A 294 0.85 -19.18 -14.60
C TYR A 294 0.13 -17.90 -14.15
N SER A 295 -0.70 -17.32 -15.02
CA SER A 295 -1.48 -16.13 -14.67
C SER A 295 -2.33 -16.35 -13.42
N ILE A 296 -2.37 -15.35 -12.55
CA ILE A 296 -3.26 -15.33 -11.39
C ILE A 296 -4.63 -14.84 -11.86
N VAL A 297 -5.67 -15.62 -11.56
CA VAL A 297 -7.05 -15.32 -11.92
C VAL A 297 -7.94 -15.33 -10.67
N ASP A 298 -9.04 -14.58 -10.70
CA ASP A 298 -9.94 -14.39 -9.56
C ASP A 298 -10.83 -15.61 -9.18
N ASN A 299 -10.48 -16.79 -9.63
CA ASN A 299 -11.28 -17.99 -9.37
C ASN A 299 -10.70 -18.89 -8.26
N ILE A 300 -9.51 -18.59 -7.75
CA ILE A 300 -8.82 -19.42 -6.75
C ILE A 300 -9.06 -18.81 -5.37
N ARG A 301 -9.92 -19.41 -4.58
CA ARG A 301 -10.26 -18.89 -3.25
C ARG A 301 -9.64 -19.65 -2.09
N SER A 302 -9.19 -20.89 -2.33
CA SER A 302 -8.52 -21.66 -1.28
C SER A 302 -7.00 -21.46 -1.31
N ILE A 303 -6.41 -21.36 -0.13
CA ILE A 303 -4.93 -21.25 0.01
C ILE A 303 -4.25 -22.53 -0.51
N SER A 304 -4.87 -23.70 -0.36
CA SER A 304 -4.30 -24.96 -0.82
C SER A 304 -4.24 -25.03 -2.35
N ASP A 305 -5.33 -24.64 -3.04
CA ASP A 305 -5.36 -24.63 -4.52
C ASP A 305 -4.39 -23.60 -5.07
N PHE A 306 -4.35 -22.43 -4.45
CA PHE A 306 -3.40 -21.39 -4.83
C PHE A 306 -1.95 -21.86 -4.65
N LYS A 307 -1.63 -22.50 -3.54
CA LYS A 307 -0.31 -23.05 -3.30
C LYS A 307 0.10 -24.04 -4.40
N ASN A 308 -0.81 -24.87 -4.83
CA ASN A 308 -0.53 -25.83 -5.92
C ASN A 308 -0.25 -25.14 -7.26
N ASN A 309 -0.87 -24.00 -7.53
CA ASN A 309 -0.65 -23.23 -8.74
C ASN A 309 0.66 -22.43 -8.72
N ILE A 310 1.04 -21.87 -7.57
CA ILE A 310 2.23 -21.00 -7.46
C ILE A 310 3.54 -21.78 -7.19
N LEU A 311 3.46 -22.95 -6.56
CA LEU A 311 4.65 -23.74 -6.25
C LEU A 311 5.49 -24.12 -7.47
N PRO A 312 4.90 -24.48 -8.63
CA PRO A 312 5.70 -24.77 -9.83
C PRO A 312 6.55 -23.57 -10.27
N ILE A 313 6.03 -22.34 -10.16
CA ILE A 313 6.78 -21.13 -10.52
C ILE A 313 7.97 -20.95 -9.55
N ILE A 314 7.71 -21.04 -8.24
CA ILE A 314 8.73 -20.90 -7.20
C ILE A 314 9.83 -21.97 -7.34
N GLN A 315 9.46 -23.21 -7.70
CA GLN A 315 10.41 -24.29 -7.95
C GLN A 315 11.28 -24.05 -9.17
N THR A 316 10.66 -23.60 -10.27
CA THR A 316 11.40 -23.27 -11.50
C THR A 316 12.44 -22.17 -11.28
N GLU A 317 12.11 -21.16 -10.48
CA GLU A 317 13.04 -20.08 -10.12
C GLU A 317 14.27 -20.58 -9.35
N LYS A 318 14.09 -21.56 -8.44
CA LYS A 318 15.19 -22.13 -7.67
C LYS A 318 16.20 -22.91 -8.52
N HIS A 319 15.77 -23.42 -9.67
CA HIS A 319 16.61 -24.22 -10.56
C HIS A 319 17.19 -23.41 -11.73
N GLY A 320 16.99 -22.07 -11.75
CA GLY A 320 17.50 -21.22 -12.83
C GLY A 320 16.93 -21.48 -14.22
N ASN A 321 15.89 -22.29 -14.32
CA ASN A 321 15.19 -22.59 -15.57
C ASN A 321 14.08 -21.53 -15.75
N TYR A 322 14.37 -20.52 -16.56
CA TYR A 322 13.43 -19.46 -16.94
C TYR A 322 12.72 -19.80 -18.24
#